data_41eff52ef8eb5e956af2c54ac66393e2
#
_entry.id   41eff52ef8eb5e956af2c54ac66393e2
#
_cell.length_a   1.000
_cell.length_b   1.000
_cell.length_c   1.000
_cell.angle_alpha   90.00
_cell.angle_beta   90.00
_cell.angle_gamma   90.00
#
_symmetry.space_group_name_H-M   'P 1'
#
loop_
_entity.id
_entity.type
_entity.pdbx_description
1 polymer ?
#
loop_
_entity_poly.entity_id
_entity_poly.type
_entity_poly.pdbx_seq_one_letter_code
_entity_poly.pdbx_strand_id
1 'polypeptide(L)'
;MAETELPPLLLVGCGKMGGAMLAGWLERGLRDAVVVEPNPAAAAPFAERVRVVATPAEVPAGFRPAAAVLAIKPQEARATLPGLSRFAAPGTAFLSIMAGQTVSGIRAGLGDAAVVVRAMPNTPAAVRQGFTVAFPAPEVTPTQRNLADALLASVGEVAWVENEALLDPVTAVSGGGPAYVFLLAEVMEAAAVEQGLPPDLARRMARATVAGSGALLAASAEDAATLRRAVTSPKGTTERALDVLMAPDAWPKLMSRAIEAATARSRELAAG
;
A
#
# COMPACT_ATOMS: atom_id res chain seq x y z
N MET A 1 18.45 4.67 -20.71
CA MET A 1 18.34 5.76 -19.72
C MET A 1 19.25 5.37 -18.57
N ALA A 2 20.19 6.23 -18.14
CA ALA A 2 21.04 5.95 -17.00
C ALA A 2 20.12 5.73 -15.78
N GLU A 3 20.26 4.59 -15.11
CA GLU A 3 19.62 4.36 -13.80
C GLU A 3 20.17 5.43 -12.86
N THR A 4 19.31 6.37 -12.50
CA THR A 4 19.70 7.39 -11.52
C THR A 4 19.82 6.68 -10.19
N GLU A 5 21.03 6.60 -9.65
CA GLU A 5 21.32 5.99 -8.36
C GLU A 5 20.42 6.63 -7.28
N LEU A 6 19.74 5.82 -6.48
CA LEU A 6 18.90 6.32 -5.40
C LEU A 6 19.76 6.99 -4.32
N PRO A 7 19.37 8.18 -3.81
CA PRO A 7 20.10 8.86 -2.76
C PRO A 7 20.01 8.10 -1.43
N PRO A 8 20.78 8.50 -0.39
CA PRO A 8 20.71 7.90 0.93
C PRO A 8 19.28 7.91 1.50
N LEU A 9 18.81 6.76 2.03
CA LEU A 9 17.46 6.57 2.55
C LEU A 9 17.47 6.09 4.00
N LEU A 10 16.54 6.58 4.78
CA LEU A 10 16.21 6.05 6.10
C LEU A 10 14.88 5.31 6.02
N LEU A 11 14.87 4.01 6.33
CA LEU A 11 13.63 3.24 6.47
C LEU A 11 13.35 3.02 7.95
N VAL A 12 12.16 3.36 8.41
CA VAL A 12 11.70 3.15 9.79
C VAL A 12 10.57 2.14 9.78
N GLY A 13 10.88 0.93 10.23
CA GLY A 13 10.02 -0.26 10.14
C GLY A 13 10.32 -1.10 8.89
N CYS A 14 10.72 -2.36 9.11
CA CYS A 14 11.03 -3.33 8.04
C CYS A 14 10.04 -4.53 8.05
N GLY A 15 8.79 -4.25 8.40
CA GLY A 15 7.71 -5.23 8.29
C GLY A 15 7.38 -5.59 6.83
N LYS A 16 6.24 -6.24 6.61
CA LYS A 16 5.85 -6.72 5.27
C LYS A 16 5.93 -5.64 4.19
N MET A 17 5.40 -4.44 4.45
CA MET A 17 5.39 -3.35 3.47
C MET A 17 6.76 -2.67 3.35
N GLY A 18 7.38 -2.28 4.48
CA GLY A 18 8.71 -1.68 4.47
C GLY A 18 9.75 -2.59 3.83
N GLY A 19 9.71 -3.88 4.14
CA GLY A 19 10.60 -4.88 3.52
C GLY A 19 10.36 -5.06 2.01
N ALA A 20 9.11 -5.04 1.54
CA ALA A 20 8.81 -5.10 0.11
C ALA A 20 9.35 -3.87 -0.64
N MET A 21 9.18 -2.66 -0.05
CA MET A 21 9.73 -1.43 -0.62
C MET A 21 11.26 -1.46 -0.63
N LEU A 22 11.90 -1.85 0.48
CA LEU A 22 13.36 -1.97 0.58
C LEU A 22 13.92 -2.93 -0.47
N ALA A 23 13.31 -4.10 -0.64
CA ALA A 23 13.69 -5.04 -1.69
C ALA A 23 13.65 -4.37 -3.07
N GLY A 24 12.57 -3.63 -3.37
CA GLY A 24 12.44 -2.90 -4.63
C GLY A 24 13.49 -1.83 -4.85
N TRP A 25 13.85 -1.08 -3.82
CA TRP A 25 14.90 -0.06 -3.92
C TRP A 25 16.27 -0.69 -4.12
N LEU A 26 16.57 -1.79 -3.42
CA LEU A 26 17.83 -2.52 -3.57
C LEU A 26 18.00 -3.11 -4.98
N GLU A 27 16.92 -3.58 -5.60
CA GLU A 27 16.92 -4.02 -7.00
C GLU A 27 17.16 -2.86 -7.99
N ARG A 28 16.72 -1.64 -7.62
CA ARG A 28 16.95 -0.41 -8.39
C ARG A 28 18.26 0.30 -8.03
N GLY A 29 19.19 -0.37 -7.38
CA GLY A 29 20.54 0.12 -7.14
C GLY A 29 20.72 1.00 -5.90
N LEU A 30 19.80 0.96 -4.91
CA LEU A 30 20.02 1.60 -3.61
C LEU A 30 21.29 1.03 -2.95
N ARG A 31 22.23 1.92 -2.56
CA ARG A 31 23.49 1.54 -1.94
C ARG A 31 23.66 2.05 -0.52
N ASP A 32 23.10 3.21 -0.21
CA ASP A 32 23.23 3.85 1.10
C ASP A 32 21.86 3.94 1.79
N ALA A 33 21.66 3.06 2.76
CA ALA A 33 20.44 3.04 3.55
C ALA A 33 20.71 2.64 5.00
N VAL A 34 19.96 3.26 5.90
CA VAL A 34 19.84 2.83 7.29
C VAL A 34 18.40 2.38 7.54
N VAL A 35 18.26 1.22 8.16
CA VAL A 35 16.96 0.64 8.53
C VAL A 35 16.84 0.66 10.05
N VAL A 36 15.80 1.30 10.56
CA VAL A 36 15.44 1.26 11.99
C VAL A 36 14.38 0.19 12.16
N GLU A 37 14.74 -0.94 12.76
CA GLU A 37 13.84 -2.07 13.00
C GLU A 37 14.24 -2.79 14.30
N PRO A 38 13.41 -2.72 15.35
CA PRO A 38 13.70 -3.34 16.64
C PRO A 38 13.65 -4.88 16.59
N ASN A 39 12.94 -5.46 15.62
CA ASN A 39 12.92 -6.91 15.42
C ASN A 39 13.96 -7.32 14.36
N PRO A 40 15.12 -7.87 14.76
CA PRO A 40 16.18 -8.21 13.81
C PRO A 40 15.76 -9.26 12.77
N ALA A 41 14.81 -10.13 13.08
CA ALA A 41 14.31 -11.13 12.14
C ALA A 41 13.59 -10.49 10.94
N ALA A 42 12.93 -9.35 11.11
CA ALA A 42 12.26 -8.65 10.02
C ALA A 42 13.23 -8.04 9.00
N ALA A 43 14.41 -7.59 9.47
CA ALA A 43 15.43 -7.01 8.61
C ALA A 43 16.51 -8.03 8.17
N ALA A 44 16.50 -9.25 8.69
CA ALA A 44 17.53 -10.27 8.41
C ALA A 44 17.80 -10.50 6.90
N PRO A 45 16.79 -10.51 6.00
CA PRO A 45 17.04 -10.70 4.57
C PRO A 45 17.87 -9.58 3.92
N PHE A 46 18.02 -8.44 4.59
CA PHE A 46 18.66 -7.24 4.07
C PHE A 46 19.95 -6.86 4.81
N ALA A 47 20.29 -7.54 5.93
CA ALA A 47 21.35 -7.15 6.86
C ALA A 47 22.76 -7.06 6.24
N GLU A 48 23.03 -7.81 5.16
CA GLU A 48 24.31 -7.73 4.42
C GLU A 48 24.37 -6.55 3.43
N ARG A 49 23.23 -5.93 3.12
CA ARG A 49 23.12 -4.89 2.08
C ARG A 49 22.84 -3.51 2.64
N VAL A 50 22.33 -3.41 3.87
CA VAL A 50 21.98 -2.14 4.52
C VAL A 50 22.41 -2.18 5.99
N ARG A 51 22.63 -1.00 6.55
CA ARG A 51 22.86 -0.89 7.99
C ARG A 51 21.52 -0.99 8.75
N VAL A 52 21.41 -1.97 9.65
CA VAL A 52 20.23 -2.14 10.52
C VAL A 52 20.58 -1.66 11.93
N VAL A 53 19.67 -0.91 12.54
CA VAL A 53 19.75 -0.42 13.92
C VAL A 53 18.41 -0.64 14.62
N ALA A 54 18.41 -0.80 15.94
CA ALA A 54 17.17 -1.08 16.67
C ALA A 54 16.34 0.19 16.91
N THR A 55 16.98 1.34 17.09
CA THR A 55 16.32 2.59 17.46
C THR A 55 16.76 3.78 16.62
N PRO A 56 15.95 4.84 16.50
CA PRO A 56 16.35 6.07 15.81
C PRO A 56 17.63 6.71 16.38
N ALA A 57 17.92 6.54 17.67
CA ALA A 57 19.09 7.10 18.32
C ALA A 57 20.41 6.48 17.82
N GLU A 58 20.36 5.23 17.35
CA GLU A 58 21.54 4.50 16.85
C GLU A 58 21.86 4.83 15.38
N VAL A 59 20.99 5.57 14.68
CA VAL A 59 21.30 6.06 13.32
C VAL A 59 22.49 7.01 13.40
N PRO A 60 23.54 6.85 12.56
CA PRO A 60 24.75 7.66 12.64
C PRO A 60 24.46 9.16 12.66
N ALA A 61 25.16 9.92 13.51
CA ALA A 61 24.96 11.36 13.65
C ALA A 61 25.22 12.14 12.34
N GLY A 62 26.12 11.64 11.50
CA GLY A 62 26.43 12.23 10.19
C GLY A 62 25.52 11.79 9.04
N PHE A 63 24.62 10.84 9.26
CA PHE A 63 23.73 10.35 8.20
C PHE A 63 22.71 11.43 7.80
N ARG A 64 22.59 11.67 6.50
CA ARG A 64 21.69 12.69 5.91
C ARG A 64 20.84 12.05 4.83
N PRO A 65 19.68 11.46 5.18
CA PRO A 65 18.80 10.85 4.22
C PRO A 65 18.09 11.91 3.37
N ALA A 66 17.98 11.67 2.07
CA ALA A 66 17.13 12.47 1.20
C ALA A 66 15.63 12.16 1.45
N ALA A 67 15.33 10.94 1.87
CA ALA A 67 14.00 10.58 2.34
C ALA A 67 14.07 9.67 3.58
N ALA A 68 13.14 9.88 4.53
CA ALA A 68 12.85 9.02 5.66
C ALA A 68 11.48 8.38 5.46
N VAL A 69 11.44 7.06 5.23
CA VAL A 69 10.21 6.32 4.97
C VAL A 69 9.68 5.72 6.26
N LEU A 70 8.47 6.13 6.64
CA LEU A 70 7.78 5.73 7.87
C LEU A 70 6.86 4.56 7.56
N ALA A 71 7.35 3.33 7.80
CA ALA A 71 6.67 2.07 7.53
C ALA A 71 6.34 1.28 8.80
N ILE A 72 6.16 1.98 9.92
CA ILE A 72 5.74 1.45 11.22
C ILE A 72 4.21 1.39 11.32
N LYS A 73 3.72 0.68 12.33
CA LYS A 73 2.29 0.69 12.64
C LYS A 73 1.87 2.06 13.17
N PRO A 74 0.64 2.54 12.84
CA PRO A 74 0.17 3.85 13.32
C PRO A 74 0.27 4.03 14.84
N GLN A 75 0.04 2.97 15.59
CA GLN A 75 0.10 2.98 17.06
C GLN A 75 1.51 3.23 17.61
N GLU A 76 2.54 2.95 16.83
CA GLU A 76 3.95 3.14 17.18
C GLU A 76 4.44 4.56 16.88
N ALA A 77 3.68 5.33 16.10
CA ALA A 77 4.06 6.65 15.62
C ALA A 77 4.41 7.61 16.78
N ARG A 78 3.54 7.69 17.79
CA ARG A 78 3.72 8.57 18.95
C ARG A 78 5.03 8.33 19.70
N ALA A 79 5.48 7.09 19.79
CA ALA A 79 6.72 6.73 20.48
C ALA A 79 7.96 6.91 19.59
N THR A 80 7.82 6.73 18.27
CA THR A 80 8.96 6.66 17.33
C THR A 80 9.30 8.02 16.73
N LEU A 81 8.30 8.82 16.33
CA LEU A 81 8.49 10.07 15.60
C LEU A 81 9.40 11.09 16.32
N PRO A 82 9.29 11.31 17.66
CA PRO A 82 10.17 12.27 18.34
C PRO A 82 11.66 11.95 18.18
N GLY A 83 12.03 10.67 18.12
CA GLY A 83 13.42 10.23 17.89
C GLY A 83 13.95 10.52 16.48
N LEU A 84 13.06 10.86 15.55
CA LEU A 84 13.39 11.19 14.15
C LEU A 84 13.41 12.70 13.88
N SER A 85 13.04 13.55 14.84
CA SER A 85 12.93 15.00 14.69
C SER A 85 14.22 15.67 14.19
N ARG A 86 15.40 15.10 14.53
CA ARG A 86 16.69 15.59 14.03
C ARG A 86 16.85 15.53 12.50
N PHE A 87 16.04 14.75 11.82
CA PHE A 87 16.01 14.66 10.36
C PHE A 87 14.95 15.59 9.73
N ALA A 88 14.12 16.26 10.55
CA ALA A 88 13.13 17.22 10.10
C ALA A 88 13.79 18.51 9.62
N ALA A 89 14.34 18.47 8.42
CA ALA A 89 15.00 19.56 7.76
C ALA A 89 14.55 19.64 6.30
N PRO A 90 14.65 20.82 5.63
CA PRO A 90 14.20 20.98 4.25
C PRO A 90 14.78 20.01 3.23
N GLY A 91 15.96 19.42 3.52
CA GLY A 91 16.63 18.45 2.65
C GLY A 91 16.09 17.02 2.74
N THR A 92 15.25 16.69 3.74
CA THR A 92 14.71 15.34 3.95
C THR A 92 13.19 15.34 3.77
N ALA A 93 12.68 14.49 2.88
CA ALA A 93 11.25 14.23 2.77
C ALA A 93 10.84 13.06 3.68
N PHE A 94 9.80 13.23 4.49
CA PHE A 94 9.21 12.12 5.25
C PHE A 94 8.08 11.50 4.42
N LEU A 95 8.32 10.29 3.92
CA LEU A 95 7.32 9.51 3.19
C LEU A 95 6.61 8.56 4.17
N SER A 96 5.39 8.90 4.57
CA SER A 96 4.60 8.08 5.48
C SER A 96 3.65 7.15 4.73
N ILE A 97 3.71 5.86 5.05
CA ILE A 97 2.71 4.87 4.60
C ILE A 97 1.80 4.39 5.75
N MET A 98 1.78 5.14 6.85
CA MET A 98 0.95 4.82 8.03
C MET A 98 -0.52 5.18 7.76
N ALA A 99 -1.40 4.19 7.84
CA ALA A 99 -2.85 4.42 7.74
C ALA A 99 -3.36 5.31 8.88
N GLY A 100 -4.30 6.21 8.62
CA GLY A 100 -4.92 7.06 9.62
C GLY A 100 -4.02 8.17 10.21
N GLN A 101 -2.73 8.27 9.84
CA GLN A 101 -1.85 9.33 10.32
C GLN A 101 -1.85 10.51 9.35
N THR A 102 -2.38 11.66 9.77
CA THR A 102 -2.43 12.89 8.97
C THR A 102 -1.07 13.60 8.91
N VAL A 103 -0.89 14.51 7.94
CA VAL A 103 0.30 15.38 7.89
C VAL A 103 0.49 16.14 9.20
N SER A 104 -0.59 16.68 9.76
CA SER A 104 -0.55 17.38 11.05
C SER A 104 -0.16 16.46 12.21
N GLY A 105 -0.69 15.23 12.26
CA GLY A 105 -0.35 14.23 13.27
C GLY A 105 1.13 13.81 13.19
N ILE A 106 1.66 13.64 11.99
CA ILE A 106 3.08 13.32 11.77
C ILE A 106 3.97 14.49 12.22
N ARG A 107 3.60 15.73 11.87
CA ARG A 107 4.33 16.94 12.30
C ARG A 107 4.29 17.15 13.80
N ALA A 108 3.20 16.82 14.47
CA ALA A 108 3.14 16.90 15.93
C ALA A 108 4.23 16.04 16.61
N GLY A 109 4.66 14.95 15.97
CA GLY A 109 5.75 14.11 16.50
C GLY A 109 7.15 14.48 15.99
N LEU A 110 7.27 14.98 14.76
CA LEU A 110 8.56 15.31 14.11
C LEU A 110 8.98 16.77 14.30
N GLY A 111 8.04 17.67 14.51
CA GLY A 111 8.21 19.12 14.45
C GLY A 111 7.70 19.73 13.15
N ASP A 112 7.35 21.05 13.18
CA ASP A 112 6.70 21.79 12.09
C ASP A 112 7.56 21.90 10.83
N ALA A 113 8.88 21.78 10.95
CA ALA A 113 9.81 21.82 9.83
C ALA A 113 9.80 20.55 8.96
N ALA A 114 9.08 19.50 9.36
CA ALA A 114 9.02 18.24 8.61
C ALA A 114 8.27 18.40 7.29
N VAL A 115 8.92 18.05 6.19
CA VAL A 115 8.33 18.00 4.85
C VAL A 115 7.74 16.61 4.65
N VAL A 116 6.42 16.52 4.54
CA VAL A 116 5.69 15.25 4.60
C VAL A 116 4.99 14.92 3.29
N VAL A 117 5.21 13.71 2.81
CA VAL A 117 4.38 13.03 1.79
C VAL A 117 3.62 11.91 2.48
N ARG A 118 2.29 11.91 2.40
CA ARG A 118 1.48 10.76 2.81
C ARG A 118 1.23 9.84 1.62
N ALA A 119 1.32 8.54 1.84
CA ALA A 119 1.02 7.56 0.82
C ALA A 119 0.22 6.40 1.43
N MET A 120 -0.66 5.84 0.64
CA MET A 120 -1.45 4.66 1.01
C MET A 120 -1.22 3.56 -0.03
N PRO A 121 -0.22 2.69 0.18
CA PRO A 121 0.00 1.49 -0.61
C PRO A 121 -0.99 0.38 -0.24
N ASN A 122 -0.97 -0.71 -1.01
CA ASN A 122 -1.70 -1.92 -0.69
C ASN A 122 -0.82 -3.18 -0.74
N THR A 123 -1.31 -4.29 -0.21
CA THR A 123 -0.53 -5.52 -0.03
C THR A 123 -0.03 -6.20 -1.32
N PRO A 124 -0.64 -6.05 -2.52
CA PRO A 124 -0.04 -6.53 -3.77
C PRO A 124 1.34 -5.95 -4.09
N ALA A 125 1.77 -4.91 -3.40
CA ALA A 125 3.14 -4.40 -3.41
C ALA A 125 4.20 -5.51 -3.20
N ALA A 126 3.87 -6.56 -2.42
CA ALA A 126 4.75 -7.70 -2.17
C ALA A 126 5.12 -8.48 -3.46
N VAL A 127 4.30 -8.37 -4.49
CA VAL A 127 4.51 -8.98 -5.82
C VAL A 127 4.67 -7.93 -6.92
N ARG A 128 5.04 -6.69 -6.58
CA ARG A 128 5.23 -5.55 -7.51
C ARG A 128 3.96 -5.15 -8.28
N GLN A 129 2.80 -5.50 -7.78
CA GLN A 129 1.50 -5.15 -8.35
C GLN A 129 0.67 -4.30 -7.38
N GLY A 130 1.36 -3.50 -6.58
CA GLY A 130 0.72 -2.56 -5.68
C GLY A 130 0.09 -1.38 -6.43
N PHE A 131 -0.89 -0.75 -5.79
CA PHE A 131 -1.36 0.56 -6.17
C PHE A 131 -1.21 1.49 -4.97
N THR A 132 -0.51 2.60 -5.17
CA THR A 132 -0.26 3.57 -4.10
C THR A 132 -0.85 4.92 -4.48
N VAL A 133 -1.65 5.51 -3.62
CA VAL A 133 -2.05 6.91 -3.76
C VAL A 133 -1.28 7.77 -2.78
N ALA A 134 -0.70 8.87 -3.26
CA ALA A 134 0.10 9.78 -2.46
C ALA A 134 -0.47 11.22 -2.45
N PHE A 135 -0.27 11.89 -1.34
CA PHE A 135 -0.59 13.30 -1.13
C PHE A 135 0.67 14.03 -0.67
N PRO A 136 1.11 15.09 -1.37
CA PRO A 136 2.22 15.92 -0.95
C PRO A 136 1.69 17.05 -0.05
N ALA A 137 2.30 17.28 1.12
CA ALA A 137 2.07 18.51 1.86
C ALA A 137 2.56 19.73 1.04
N PRO A 138 2.03 20.95 1.28
CA PRO A 138 2.32 22.12 0.45
C PRO A 138 3.79 22.49 0.29
N GLU A 139 4.65 22.10 1.25
CA GLU A 139 6.09 22.40 1.26
C GLU A 139 6.92 21.38 0.48
N VAL A 140 6.31 20.31 -0.02
CA VAL A 140 7.01 19.27 -0.79
C VAL A 140 7.47 19.85 -2.12
N THR A 141 8.76 19.89 -2.33
CA THR A 141 9.36 20.37 -3.60
C THR A 141 9.16 19.35 -4.73
N PRO A 142 9.22 19.78 -6.00
CA PRO A 142 9.16 18.86 -7.15
C PRO A 142 10.21 17.74 -7.08
N THR A 143 11.42 18.03 -6.61
CA THR A 143 12.49 17.04 -6.45
C THR A 143 12.12 15.98 -5.41
N GLN A 144 11.55 16.39 -4.28
CA GLN A 144 11.10 15.47 -3.23
C GLN A 144 9.89 14.63 -3.68
N ARG A 145 8.94 15.25 -4.42
CA ARG A 145 7.82 14.54 -5.03
C ARG A 145 8.30 13.47 -6.01
N ASN A 146 9.25 13.81 -6.89
CA ASN A 146 9.83 12.86 -7.84
C ASN A 146 10.58 11.72 -7.13
N LEU A 147 11.30 12.01 -6.03
CA LEU A 147 11.94 10.98 -5.23
C LEU A 147 10.89 10.06 -4.59
N ALA A 148 9.86 10.61 -3.96
CA ALA A 148 8.78 9.83 -3.37
C ALA A 148 8.08 8.95 -4.43
N ASP A 149 7.81 9.50 -5.62
CA ASP A 149 7.25 8.75 -6.75
C ASP A 149 8.14 7.56 -7.14
N ALA A 150 9.43 7.79 -7.33
CA ALA A 150 10.39 6.74 -7.67
C ALA A 150 10.47 5.64 -6.59
N LEU A 151 10.41 6.02 -5.32
CA LEU A 151 10.41 5.08 -4.19
C LEU A 151 9.13 4.23 -4.17
N LEU A 152 7.97 4.84 -4.35
CA LEU A 152 6.67 4.17 -4.37
C LEU A 152 6.51 3.28 -5.62
N ALA A 153 6.94 3.76 -6.78
CA ALA A 153 6.90 3.02 -8.05
C ALA A 153 7.77 1.76 -8.06
N SER A 154 8.60 1.55 -7.04
CA SER A 154 9.37 0.30 -6.89
C SER A 154 8.49 -0.91 -6.57
N VAL A 155 7.25 -0.71 -6.14
CA VAL A 155 6.33 -1.78 -5.69
C VAL A 155 4.99 -1.79 -6.44
N GLY A 156 4.81 -0.92 -7.44
CA GLY A 156 3.59 -0.87 -8.26
C GLY A 156 3.30 0.50 -8.85
N GLU A 157 2.07 0.72 -9.23
CA GLU A 157 1.59 1.98 -9.81
C GLU A 157 1.42 3.06 -8.72
N VAL A 158 1.64 4.33 -9.10
CA VAL A 158 1.52 5.49 -8.20
C VAL A 158 0.55 6.50 -8.80
N ALA A 159 -0.37 6.97 -8.00
CA ALA A 159 -1.24 8.11 -8.33
C ALA A 159 -1.11 9.20 -7.25
N TRP A 160 -1.38 10.45 -7.62
CA TRP A 160 -1.28 11.58 -6.72
C TRP A 160 -2.62 12.29 -6.57
N VAL A 161 -2.90 12.77 -5.37
CA VAL A 161 -4.10 13.56 -5.05
C VAL A 161 -3.70 14.90 -4.45
N GLU A 162 -4.53 15.91 -4.69
CA GLU A 162 -4.29 17.29 -4.20
C GLU A 162 -5.04 17.58 -2.88
N ASN A 163 -5.81 16.63 -2.37
CA ASN A 163 -6.56 16.75 -1.11
C ASN A 163 -6.28 15.54 -0.23
N GLU A 164 -5.71 15.78 0.96
CA GLU A 164 -5.37 14.75 1.93
C GLU A 164 -6.56 13.88 2.33
N ALA A 165 -7.76 14.45 2.42
CA ALA A 165 -8.98 13.74 2.80
C ALA A 165 -9.39 12.63 1.81
N LEU A 166 -8.87 12.66 0.57
CA LEU A 166 -9.08 11.57 -0.40
C LEU A 166 -8.35 10.29 -0.03
N LEU A 167 -7.36 10.34 0.86
CA LEU A 167 -6.69 9.12 1.33
C LEU A 167 -7.59 8.22 2.19
N ASP A 168 -8.69 8.74 2.75
CA ASP A 168 -9.65 7.90 3.49
C ASP A 168 -10.43 6.95 2.58
N PRO A 169 -11.12 7.41 1.52
CA PRO A 169 -11.73 6.50 0.57
C PRO A 169 -10.70 5.65 -0.20
N VAL A 170 -9.48 6.15 -0.44
CA VAL A 170 -8.39 5.34 -1.01
C VAL A 170 -8.05 4.18 -0.07
N THR A 171 -7.96 4.42 1.23
CA THR A 171 -7.73 3.37 2.23
C THR A 171 -8.82 2.31 2.16
N ALA A 172 -10.08 2.71 2.04
CA ALA A 172 -11.21 1.79 1.93
C ALA A 172 -11.17 0.97 0.63
N VAL A 173 -10.91 1.60 -0.52
CA VAL A 173 -10.97 0.95 -1.84
C VAL A 173 -9.69 0.15 -2.13
N SER A 174 -8.53 0.78 -2.02
CA SER A 174 -7.24 0.18 -2.41
C SER A 174 -6.54 -0.50 -1.23
N GLY A 175 -6.47 0.15 -0.07
CA GLY A 175 -5.84 -0.41 1.11
C GLY A 175 -6.53 -1.67 1.61
N GLY A 176 -7.87 -1.63 1.75
CA GLY A 176 -8.73 -2.75 2.14
C GLY A 176 -9.07 -3.71 1.01
N GLY A 177 -8.99 -3.26 -0.24
CA GLY A 177 -9.41 -3.99 -1.44
C GLY A 177 -8.89 -5.42 -1.57
N PRO A 178 -7.62 -5.70 -1.28
CA PRO A 178 -7.10 -7.07 -1.32
C PRO A 178 -7.88 -8.04 -0.43
N ALA A 179 -8.36 -7.60 0.74
CA ALA A 179 -9.16 -8.45 1.62
C ALA A 179 -10.52 -8.80 0.99
N TYR A 180 -11.13 -7.90 0.21
CA TYR A 180 -12.39 -8.15 -0.48
C TYR A 180 -12.21 -9.18 -1.60
N VAL A 181 -11.08 -9.11 -2.30
CA VAL A 181 -10.70 -10.08 -3.34
C VAL A 181 -10.40 -11.46 -2.73
N PHE A 182 -9.74 -11.50 -1.58
CA PHE A 182 -9.50 -12.76 -0.86
C PHE A 182 -10.81 -13.38 -0.35
N LEU A 183 -11.72 -12.56 0.18
CA LEU A 183 -13.06 -12.99 0.57
C LEU A 183 -13.83 -13.54 -0.63
N LEU A 184 -13.75 -12.91 -1.81
CA LEU A 184 -14.35 -13.44 -3.03
C LEU A 184 -13.85 -14.86 -3.34
N ALA A 185 -12.53 -15.09 -3.26
CA ALA A 185 -11.96 -16.41 -3.48
C ALA A 185 -12.46 -17.44 -2.45
N GLU A 186 -12.56 -17.03 -1.18
CA GLU A 186 -13.06 -17.86 -0.06
C GLU A 186 -14.52 -18.28 -0.27
N VAL A 187 -15.41 -17.33 -0.58
CA VAL A 187 -16.84 -17.63 -0.77
C VAL A 187 -17.10 -18.42 -2.05
N MET A 188 -16.30 -18.21 -3.11
CA MET A 188 -16.34 -19.04 -4.32
C MET A 188 -15.92 -20.48 -4.05
N GLU A 189 -14.87 -20.71 -3.25
CA GLU A 189 -14.44 -22.05 -2.81
C GLU A 189 -15.56 -22.74 -2.03
N ALA A 190 -16.14 -22.04 -1.04
CA ALA A 190 -17.22 -22.59 -0.22
C ALA A 190 -18.44 -22.98 -1.05
N ALA A 191 -18.92 -22.07 -1.93
CA ALA A 191 -20.05 -22.33 -2.80
C ALA A 191 -19.79 -23.50 -3.77
N ALA A 192 -18.57 -23.65 -4.27
CA ALA A 192 -18.20 -24.78 -5.14
C ALA A 192 -18.27 -26.12 -4.40
N VAL A 193 -17.87 -26.17 -3.14
CA VAL A 193 -18.00 -27.37 -2.29
C VAL A 193 -19.47 -27.70 -2.03
N GLU A 194 -20.32 -26.69 -1.77
CA GLU A 194 -21.76 -26.87 -1.61
C GLU A 194 -22.44 -27.46 -2.87
N GLN A 195 -21.87 -27.18 -4.06
CA GLN A 195 -22.32 -27.75 -5.33
C GLN A 195 -21.71 -29.16 -5.60
N GLY A 196 -21.00 -29.75 -4.64
CA GLY A 196 -20.48 -31.10 -4.71
C GLY A 196 -19.09 -31.24 -5.31
N LEU A 197 -18.36 -30.16 -5.53
CA LEU A 197 -16.96 -30.24 -5.97
C LEU A 197 -16.05 -30.69 -4.83
N PRO A 198 -15.00 -31.52 -5.10
CA PRO A 198 -14.00 -31.83 -4.11
C PRO A 198 -13.31 -30.58 -3.58
N PRO A 199 -13.07 -30.46 -2.25
CA PRO A 199 -12.52 -29.25 -1.64
C PRO A 199 -11.20 -28.76 -2.27
N ASP A 200 -10.27 -29.68 -2.57
CA ASP A 200 -8.99 -29.29 -3.19
C ASP A 200 -9.17 -28.74 -4.61
N LEU A 201 -10.12 -29.28 -5.38
CA LEU A 201 -10.46 -28.75 -6.70
C LEU A 201 -11.12 -27.39 -6.58
N ALA A 202 -12.10 -27.23 -5.69
CA ALA A 202 -12.82 -25.97 -5.44
C ALA A 202 -11.85 -24.85 -5.09
N ARG A 203 -10.92 -25.11 -4.16
CA ARG A 203 -9.85 -24.15 -3.78
C ARG A 203 -8.98 -23.73 -4.96
N ARG A 204 -8.48 -24.69 -5.73
CA ARG A 204 -7.64 -24.40 -6.89
C ARG A 204 -8.37 -23.59 -7.94
N MET A 205 -9.63 -23.94 -8.23
CA MET A 205 -10.47 -23.24 -9.19
C MET A 205 -10.75 -21.81 -8.78
N ALA A 206 -11.20 -21.58 -7.54
CA ALA A 206 -11.50 -20.23 -7.02
C ALA A 206 -10.26 -19.33 -7.09
N ARG A 207 -9.12 -19.79 -6.61
CA ARG A 207 -7.85 -19.04 -6.65
C ARG A 207 -7.39 -18.75 -8.08
N ALA A 208 -7.40 -19.73 -8.96
CA ALA A 208 -6.99 -19.58 -10.35
C ALA A 208 -7.91 -18.62 -11.10
N THR A 209 -9.21 -18.69 -10.85
CA THR A 209 -10.22 -17.81 -11.48
C THR A 209 -9.98 -16.34 -11.05
N VAL A 210 -9.84 -16.09 -9.76
CA VAL A 210 -9.60 -14.72 -9.26
C VAL A 210 -8.27 -14.17 -9.77
N ALA A 211 -7.19 -14.94 -9.67
CA ALA A 211 -5.87 -14.50 -10.12
C ALA A 211 -5.81 -14.27 -11.63
N GLY A 212 -6.37 -15.20 -12.43
CA GLY A 212 -6.42 -15.07 -13.88
C GLY A 212 -7.30 -13.92 -14.36
N SER A 213 -8.45 -13.70 -13.71
CA SER A 213 -9.31 -12.55 -14.02
C SER A 213 -8.64 -11.22 -13.70
N GLY A 214 -7.91 -11.14 -12.58
CA GLY A 214 -7.12 -9.96 -12.23
C GLY A 214 -6.00 -9.67 -13.25
N ALA A 215 -5.28 -10.72 -13.68
CA ALA A 215 -4.25 -10.59 -14.71
C ALA A 215 -4.84 -10.15 -16.06
N LEU A 216 -6.01 -10.69 -16.45
CA LEU A 216 -6.71 -10.27 -17.65
C LEU A 216 -7.16 -8.81 -17.59
N LEU A 217 -7.71 -8.39 -16.44
CA LEU A 217 -8.11 -7.00 -16.19
C LEU A 217 -6.90 -6.05 -16.31
N ALA A 218 -5.75 -6.42 -15.74
CA ALA A 218 -4.53 -5.62 -15.79
C ALA A 218 -3.94 -5.53 -17.21
N ALA A 219 -4.09 -6.58 -18.03
CA ALA A 219 -3.57 -6.63 -19.41
C ALA A 219 -4.48 -5.96 -20.44
N SER A 220 -5.75 -5.66 -20.09
CA SER A 220 -6.74 -5.10 -21.01
C SER A 220 -6.88 -3.59 -20.83
N ALA A 221 -7.06 -2.88 -21.93
CA ALA A 221 -7.46 -1.48 -21.94
C ALA A 221 -8.98 -1.28 -21.80
N GLU A 222 -9.78 -2.35 -21.88
CA GLU A 222 -11.23 -2.30 -21.75
C GLU A 222 -11.65 -2.13 -20.29
N ASP A 223 -12.78 -1.44 -20.07
CA ASP A 223 -13.36 -1.33 -18.74
C ASP A 223 -13.89 -2.68 -18.22
N ALA A 224 -13.97 -2.83 -16.89
CA ALA A 224 -14.38 -4.05 -16.22
C ALA A 224 -15.81 -4.49 -16.63
N ALA A 225 -16.72 -3.56 -16.94
CA ALA A 225 -18.07 -3.88 -17.38
C ALA A 225 -18.08 -4.50 -18.79
N THR A 226 -17.21 -4.03 -19.66
CA THR A 226 -17.02 -4.61 -21.00
C THR A 226 -16.45 -6.02 -20.91
N LEU A 227 -15.39 -6.22 -20.12
CA LEU A 227 -14.83 -7.56 -19.89
C LEU A 227 -15.87 -8.52 -19.30
N ARG A 228 -16.68 -8.07 -18.32
CA ARG A 228 -17.77 -8.87 -17.75
C ARG A 228 -18.77 -9.27 -18.83
N ARG A 229 -19.21 -8.35 -19.69
CA ARG A 229 -20.14 -8.64 -20.79
C ARG A 229 -19.57 -9.65 -21.80
N ALA A 230 -18.28 -9.54 -22.10
CA ALA A 230 -17.61 -10.43 -23.06
C ALA A 230 -17.62 -11.91 -22.63
N VAL A 231 -17.67 -12.20 -21.34
CA VAL A 231 -17.75 -13.56 -20.79
C VAL A 231 -19.19 -13.96 -20.39
N THR A 232 -20.22 -13.19 -20.80
CA THR A 232 -21.62 -13.41 -20.45
C THR A 232 -22.44 -13.70 -21.69
N SER A 233 -22.62 -14.99 -22.01
CA SER A 233 -23.46 -15.39 -23.13
C SER A 233 -24.95 -15.23 -22.77
N PRO A 234 -25.79 -14.72 -23.71
CA PRO A 234 -27.24 -14.63 -23.49
C PRO A 234 -27.84 -15.98 -23.13
N LYS A 235 -28.70 -16.01 -22.11
CA LYS A 235 -29.34 -17.21 -21.56
C LYS A 235 -28.38 -18.26 -21.02
N GLY A 236 -27.10 -17.90 -20.81
CA GLY A 236 -26.06 -18.78 -20.30
C GLY A 236 -26.04 -18.85 -18.77
N THR A 237 -25.17 -19.71 -18.25
CA THR A 237 -24.98 -19.92 -16.80
C THR A 237 -24.45 -18.66 -16.11
N THR A 238 -23.51 -17.93 -16.78
CA THR A 238 -22.95 -16.69 -16.26
C THR A 238 -24.01 -15.60 -16.10
N GLU A 239 -24.92 -15.45 -17.08
CA GLU A 239 -26.03 -14.49 -16.97
C GLU A 239 -26.89 -14.78 -15.75
N ARG A 240 -27.26 -16.05 -15.50
CA ARG A 240 -28.06 -16.43 -14.32
C ARG A 240 -27.36 -16.15 -12.99
N ALA A 241 -26.06 -16.36 -12.93
CA ALA A 241 -25.29 -15.99 -11.75
C ALA A 241 -25.25 -14.47 -11.55
N LEU A 242 -25.07 -13.69 -12.62
CA LEU A 242 -25.06 -12.23 -12.57
C LEU A 242 -26.44 -11.66 -12.22
N ASP A 243 -27.56 -12.27 -12.64
CA ASP A 243 -28.91 -11.87 -12.22
C ASP A 243 -29.05 -11.85 -10.68
N VAL A 244 -28.43 -12.83 -10.00
CA VAL A 244 -28.40 -12.89 -8.53
C VAL A 244 -27.42 -11.88 -7.95
N LEU A 245 -26.19 -11.83 -8.44
CA LEU A 245 -25.13 -10.97 -7.89
C LEU A 245 -25.40 -9.48 -8.11
N MET A 246 -26.13 -9.12 -9.17
CA MET A 246 -26.46 -7.74 -9.54
C MET A 246 -27.88 -7.33 -9.14
N ALA A 247 -28.59 -8.15 -8.37
CA ALA A 247 -29.91 -7.78 -7.84
C ALA A 247 -29.83 -6.47 -7.02
N PRO A 248 -30.93 -5.70 -6.89
CA PRO A 248 -30.94 -4.36 -6.29
C PRO A 248 -30.29 -4.26 -4.90
N ASP A 249 -30.42 -5.29 -4.06
CA ASP A 249 -29.87 -5.34 -2.71
C ASP A 249 -28.62 -6.23 -2.58
N ALA A 250 -28.09 -6.69 -3.73
CA ALA A 250 -26.93 -7.60 -3.78
C ALA A 250 -25.58 -6.85 -3.85
N TRP A 251 -24.64 -7.42 -4.54
CA TRP A 251 -23.23 -7.02 -4.51
C TRP A 251 -22.94 -5.53 -4.73
N PRO A 252 -23.53 -4.80 -5.70
CA PRO A 252 -23.22 -3.37 -5.87
C PRO A 252 -23.55 -2.56 -4.61
N LYS A 253 -24.72 -2.80 -4.00
CA LYS A 253 -25.14 -2.10 -2.78
C LYS A 253 -24.35 -2.51 -1.56
N LEU A 254 -24.01 -3.79 -1.42
CA LEU A 254 -23.19 -4.30 -0.32
C LEU A 254 -21.77 -3.72 -0.40
N MET A 255 -21.19 -3.64 -1.60
CA MET A 255 -19.87 -3.03 -1.81
C MET A 255 -19.87 -1.54 -1.45
N SER A 256 -20.87 -0.77 -1.89
CA SER A 256 -21.00 0.65 -1.50
C SER A 256 -21.03 0.84 0.01
N ARG A 257 -21.85 0.03 0.72
CA ARG A 257 -21.92 0.08 2.19
C ARG A 257 -20.61 -0.32 2.88
N ALA A 258 -19.91 -1.32 2.34
CA ALA A 258 -18.63 -1.76 2.87
C ALA A 258 -17.57 -0.66 2.73
N ILE A 259 -17.48 -0.02 1.56
CA ILE A 259 -16.55 1.09 1.31
C ILE A 259 -16.90 2.30 2.19
N GLU A 260 -18.18 2.63 2.34
CA GLU A 260 -18.64 3.71 3.23
C GLU A 260 -18.21 3.46 4.68
N ALA A 261 -18.46 2.26 5.20
CA ALA A 261 -18.07 1.88 6.57
C ALA A 261 -16.55 1.95 6.77
N ALA A 262 -15.77 1.44 5.83
CA ALA A 262 -14.31 1.48 5.89
C ALA A 262 -13.77 2.92 5.80
N THR A 263 -14.37 3.77 4.95
CA THR A 263 -14.01 5.19 4.82
C THR A 263 -14.32 5.96 6.12
N ALA A 264 -15.49 5.71 6.73
CA ALA A 264 -15.85 6.30 8.02
C ALA A 264 -14.85 5.92 9.10
N ARG A 265 -14.47 4.64 9.17
CA ARG A 265 -13.47 4.16 10.13
C ARG A 265 -12.09 4.77 9.91
N SER A 266 -11.66 4.98 8.65
CA SER A 266 -10.42 5.66 8.34
C SER A 266 -10.41 7.09 8.90
N ARG A 267 -11.50 7.84 8.74
CA ARG A 267 -11.65 9.20 9.28
C ARG A 267 -11.61 9.23 10.82
N GLU A 268 -12.27 8.27 11.48
CA GLU A 268 -12.21 8.15 12.95
C GLU A 268 -10.76 7.94 13.44
N LEU A 269 -10.00 7.06 12.77
CA LEU A 269 -8.61 6.79 13.10
C LEU A 269 -7.69 8.00 12.85
N ALA A 270 -8.05 8.87 11.92
CA ALA A 270 -7.31 10.09 11.64
C ALA A 270 -7.62 11.22 12.64
N ALA A 271 -8.76 11.17 13.30
CA ALA A 271 -9.22 12.18 14.24
C ALA A 271 -8.70 11.98 15.68
N GLY A 272 -8.15 10.82 16.00
CA GLY A 272 -7.71 10.58 17.37
C GLY A 272 -7.20 9.30 17.77
#